data_33c7db50629d78aff81f4f8c7814ea81
#
_entry.id   33c7db50629d78aff81f4f8c7814ea81
#
_cell.length_a   1.000
_cell.length_b   1.000
_cell.length_c   1.000
_cell.angle_alpha   90.00
_cell.angle_beta   90.00
_cell.angle_gamma   90.00
#
_symmetry.space_group_name_H-M   'P 1'
#
loop_
_entity.id
_entity.type
_entity.pdbx_description
1 polymer ?
#
loop_
_entity_poly.entity_id
_entity_poly.type
_entity_poly.pdbx_seq_one_letter_code
_entity_poly.pdbx_strand_id
1 'polypeptide(L)'
;MVLTPHGGPWHRDFWGYNPWHQWLANRGYAVLAVNFRASTGFGKHFINAGNLEWGGKIMEDQLDAVRWAVERGIADPARVAIMGGSFGGYSTLAGLTFTPDVFACGVDIVGPSSLITLLESMPPYWKPALELFTTRVGDHRTEEG
;
A
#
# COMPACT_ATOMS: atom_id res chain seq x y z
N MET A 1 -9.07 -11.06 9.38
CA MET A 1 -8.84 -10.75 7.96
C MET A 1 -7.44 -10.16 7.78
N VAL A 2 -6.81 -10.37 6.65
CA VAL A 2 -5.54 -9.72 6.29
C VAL A 2 -5.76 -8.85 5.06
N LEU A 3 -5.50 -7.55 5.19
CA LEU A 3 -5.39 -6.62 4.07
C LEU A 3 -4.00 -6.80 3.43
N THR A 4 -3.97 -7.00 2.12
CA THR A 4 -2.72 -7.22 1.37
C THR A 4 -2.52 -6.15 0.29
N PRO A 5 -2.03 -4.94 0.65
CA PRO A 5 -1.74 -3.92 -0.35
C PRO A 5 -0.58 -4.37 -1.25
N HIS A 6 -0.78 -4.24 -2.57
CA HIS A 6 0.27 -4.58 -3.54
C HIS A 6 1.41 -3.55 -3.53
N GLY A 7 2.57 -3.98 -4.01
CA GLY A 7 3.73 -3.10 -4.21
C GLY A 7 3.56 -2.16 -5.40
N GLY A 8 4.54 -1.33 -5.62
CA GLY A 8 4.57 -0.35 -6.70
C GLY A 8 4.69 1.08 -6.20
N PRO A 9 3.60 1.86 -5.99
CA PRO A 9 2.16 1.59 -6.09
C PRO A 9 1.62 1.43 -7.52
N TRP A 10 2.42 1.76 -8.52
CA TRP A 10 2.07 1.72 -9.95
C TRP A 10 2.10 0.28 -10.49
N HIS A 11 1.34 -0.57 -9.86
CA HIS A 11 1.12 -1.97 -10.16
C HIS A 11 -0.37 -2.28 -9.98
N ARG A 12 -0.81 -3.53 -10.02
CA ARG A 12 -2.17 -3.92 -9.68
C ARG A 12 -2.26 -5.39 -9.27
N ASP A 13 -3.25 -5.72 -8.47
CA ASP A 13 -3.69 -7.09 -8.28
C ASP A 13 -4.57 -7.53 -9.46
N PHE A 14 -4.38 -8.78 -9.87
CA PHE A 14 -5.14 -9.42 -10.92
C PHE A 14 -5.99 -10.54 -10.34
N TRP A 15 -7.13 -10.78 -10.97
CA TRP A 15 -7.89 -11.98 -10.69
C TRP A 15 -7.07 -13.21 -11.11
N GLY A 16 -6.90 -14.15 -10.18
CA GLY A 16 -6.16 -15.38 -10.45
C GLY A 16 -5.46 -15.95 -9.20
N TYR A 17 -4.62 -16.92 -9.43
CA TYR A 17 -3.83 -17.55 -8.38
C TYR A 17 -2.77 -16.58 -7.84
N ASN A 18 -2.84 -16.33 -6.54
CA ASN A 18 -1.80 -15.62 -5.81
C ASN A 18 -1.32 -16.51 -4.64
N PRO A 19 -0.06 -16.93 -4.59
CA PRO A 19 0.44 -17.86 -3.58
C PRO A 19 0.32 -17.31 -2.16
N TRP A 20 0.50 -16.00 -1.96
CA TRP A 20 0.35 -15.37 -0.65
C TRP A 20 -1.09 -15.39 -0.17
N HIS A 21 -2.05 -15.07 -1.06
CA HIS A 21 -3.47 -15.12 -0.74
C HIS A 21 -3.90 -16.55 -0.40
N GLN A 22 -3.46 -17.54 -1.19
CA GLN A 22 -3.78 -18.94 -0.95
C GLN A 22 -3.16 -19.46 0.35
N TRP A 23 -1.93 -19.06 0.63
CA TRP A 23 -1.23 -19.43 1.86
C TRP A 23 -1.95 -18.91 3.11
N LEU A 24 -2.40 -17.65 3.10
CA LEU A 24 -3.20 -17.06 4.18
C LEU A 24 -4.57 -17.71 4.29
N ALA A 25 -5.28 -17.87 3.16
CA ALA A 25 -6.62 -18.46 3.14
C ALA A 25 -6.61 -19.90 3.64
N ASN A 26 -5.59 -20.69 3.29
CA ASN A 26 -5.42 -22.07 3.79
C ASN A 26 -5.21 -22.14 5.32
N ARG A 27 -4.89 -21.02 5.96
CA ARG A 27 -4.73 -20.88 7.42
C ARG A 27 -5.94 -20.23 8.09
N GLY A 28 -7.05 -20.11 7.36
CA GLY A 28 -8.32 -19.61 7.88
C GLY A 28 -8.45 -18.09 7.90
N TYR A 29 -7.57 -17.35 7.24
CA TYR A 29 -7.70 -15.91 7.11
C TYR A 29 -8.54 -15.54 5.89
N ALA A 30 -9.49 -14.63 6.03
CA ALA A 30 -10.01 -13.89 4.90
C ALA A 30 -8.90 -12.94 4.38
N VAL A 31 -8.75 -12.83 3.07
CA VAL A 31 -7.75 -11.97 2.44
C VAL A 31 -8.44 -10.90 1.62
N LEU A 32 -8.09 -9.63 1.87
CA LEU A 32 -8.59 -8.48 1.14
C LEU A 32 -7.44 -7.85 0.36
N ALA A 33 -7.54 -7.92 -0.98
CA ALA A 33 -6.67 -7.20 -1.89
C ALA A 33 -7.49 -6.11 -2.60
N VAL A 34 -6.99 -4.90 -2.65
CA VAL A 34 -7.68 -3.75 -3.24
C VAL A 34 -6.76 -3.01 -4.20
N ASN A 35 -7.28 -2.69 -5.39
CA ASN A 35 -6.60 -1.81 -6.31
C ASN A 35 -6.95 -0.35 -5.95
N PHE A 36 -6.17 0.23 -5.06
CA PHE A 36 -6.27 1.62 -4.62
C PHE A 36 -5.83 2.59 -5.75
N ARG A 37 -6.14 3.89 -5.61
CA ARG A 37 -5.63 4.92 -6.54
C ARG A 37 -4.11 4.78 -6.69
N ALA A 38 -3.56 5.11 -7.84
CA ALA A 38 -2.22 4.81 -8.33
C ALA A 38 -2.08 3.41 -8.98
N SER A 39 -3.00 2.48 -8.77
CA SER A 39 -2.95 1.18 -9.45
C SER A 39 -3.07 1.33 -10.96
N THR A 40 -2.33 0.50 -11.71
CA THR A 40 -2.34 0.49 -13.18
C THR A 40 -3.57 -0.21 -13.76
N GLY A 41 -3.88 0.07 -15.02
CA GLY A 41 -4.98 -0.59 -15.74
C GLY A 41 -6.35 0.06 -15.60
N PHE A 42 -6.48 1.14 -14.82
CA PHE A 42 -7.72 1.90 -14.61
C PHE A 42 -7.69 3.30 -15.26
N GLY A 43 -6.71 3.54 -16.12
CA GLY A 43 -6.54 4.80 -16.85
C GLY A 43 -5.64 5.82 -16.14
N LYS A 44 -5.21 6.85 -16.90
CA LYS A 44 -4.28 7.88 -16.41
C LYS A 44 -4.82 8.66 -15.20
N HIS A 45 -6.12 8.96 -15.19
CA HIS A 45 -6.72 9.71 -14.09
C HIS A 45 -6.57 8.95 -12.77
N PHE A 46 -6.83 7.65 -12.78
CA PHE A 46 -6.73 6.80 -11.59
C PHE A 46 -5.29 6.68 -11.08
N ILE A 47 -4.31 6.52 -11.99
CA ILE A 47 -2.89 6.52 -11.62
C ILE A 47 -2.49 7.87 -11.02
N ASN A 48 -2.82 8.97 -11.69
CA ASN A 48 -2.40 10.31 -11.27
C ASN A 48 -3.08 10.76 -9.98
N ALA A 49 -4.27 10.22 -9.66
CA ALA A 49 -4.94 10.50 -8.39
C ALA A 49 -4.14 10.01 -7.15
N GLY A 50 -3.13 9.18 -7.36
CA GLY A 50 -2.22 8.73 -6.30
C GLY A 50 -0.92 9.53 -6.19
N ASN A 51 -0.71 10.55 -7.06
CA ASN A 51 0.49 11.38 -6.99
C ASN A 51 0.48 12.19 -5.69
N LEU A 52 1.62 12.19 -4.98
CA LEU A 52 1.83 12.87 -3.69
C LEU A 52 0.90 12.36 -2.57
N GLU A 53 0.32 11.17 -2.72
CA GLU A 53 -0.71 10.64 -1.82
C GLU A 53 -0.32 9.31 -1.15
N TRP A 54 0.97 9.01 -1.06
CA TRP A 54 1.42 7.72 -0.50
C TRP A 54 0.93 7.50 0.94
N GLY A 55 1.13 8.47 1.83
CA GLY A 55 0.61 8.43 3.20
C GLY A 55 -0.76 9.06 3.39
N GLY A 56 -1.36 9.58 2.30
CA GLY A 56 -2.65 10.27 2.29
C GLY A 56 -3.77 9.38 1.72
N LYS A 57 -4.35 9.82 0.62
CA LYS A 57 -5.56 9.20 0.04
C LYS A 57 -5.38 7.76 -0.43
N ILE A 58 -4.16 7.31 -0.74
CA ILE A 58 -3.93 5.89 -1.02
C ILE A 58 -4.20 5.06 0.24
N MET A 59 -3.79 5.54 1.41
CA MET A 59 -4.09 4.87 2.67
C MET A 59 -5.58 4.94 3.00
N GLU A 60 -6.25 6.05 2.71
CA GLU A 60 -7.70 6.17 2.87
C GLU A 60 -8.48 5.13 2.06
N ASP A 61 -8.11 4.90 0.78
CA ASP A 61 -8.71 3.86 -0.06
C ASP A 61 -8.59 2.46 0.57
N GLN A 62 -7.45 2.19 1.20
CA GLN A 62 -7.20 0.91 1.88
C GLN A 62 -8.04 0.78 3.16
N LEU A 63 -8.14 1.85 3.94
CA LEU A 63 -8.99 1.89 5.14
C LEU A 63 -10.48 1.78 4.80
N ASP A 64 -10.92 2.41 3.71
CA ASP A 64 -12.30 2.29 3.22
C ASP A 64 -12.63 0.85 2.83
N ALA A 65 -11.69 0.14 2.20
CA ALA A 65 -11.86 -1.27 1.88
C ALA A 65 -11.97 -2.15 3.16
N VAL A 66 -11.18 -1.86 4.18
CA VAL A 66 -11.30 -2.52 5.50
C VAL A 66 -12.66 -2.25 6.11
N ARG A 67 -13.09 -0.97 6.14
CA ARG A 67 -14.40 -0.57 6.66
C ARG A 67 -15.54 -1.29 5.94
N TRP A 68 -15.49 -1.32 4.62
CA TRP A 68 -16.44 -2.06 3.80
C TRP A 68 -16.53 -3.55 4.19
N ALA A 69 -15.38 -4.21 4.41
CA ALA A 69 -15.36 -5.62 4.79
C ALA A 69 -15.94 -5.86 6.20
N VAL A 70 -15.70 -4.94 7.13
CA VAL A 70 -16.27 -4.99 8.49
C VAL A 70 -17.79 -4.78 8.44
N GLU A 71 -18.27 -3.76 7.73
CA GLU A 71 -19.70 -3.46 7.59
C GLU A 71 -20.48 -4.61 6.92
N ARG A 72 -19.82 -5.38 6.05
CA ARG A 72 -20.39 -6.59 5.42
C ARG A 72 -20.31 -7.83 6.28
N GLY A 73 -19.75 -7.76 7.48
CA GLY A 73 -19.56 -8.91 8.36
C GLY A 73 -18.53 -9.93 7.87
N ILE A 74 -17.68 -9.53 6.91
CA ILE A 74 -16.59 -10.37 6.40
C ILE A 74 -15.42 -10.40 7.37
N ALA A 75 -15.17 -9.28 8.07
CA ALA A 75 -14.09 -9.12 9.02
C ALA A 75 -14.59 -8.67 10.40
N ASP A 76 -13.98 -9.23 11.43
CA ASP A 76 -14.07 -8.72 12.80
C ASP A 76 -13.14 -7.51 12.92
N PRO A 77 -13.62 -6.31 13.30
CA PRO A 77 -12.80 -5.10 13.40
C PRO A 77 -11.63 -5.25 14.39
N ALA A 78 -11.76 -6.08 15.41
CA ALA A 78 -10.69 -6.34 16.38
C ALA A 78 -9.62 -7.33 15.85
N ARG A 79 -9.82 -7.91 14.67
CA ARG A 79 -8.96 -8.96 14.10
C ARG A 79 -8.60 -8.70 12.65
N VAL A 80 -8.22 -7.47 12.33
CA VAL A 80 -7.71 -7.07 11.02
C VAL A 80 -6.19 -6.94 11.12
N ALA A 81 -5.48 -7.58 10.19
CA ALA A 81 -4.05 -7.43 10.00
C ALA A 81 -3.76 -6.79 8.64
N ILE A 82 -2.58 -6.19 8.48
CA ILE A 82 -2.08 -5.67 7.21
C ILE A 82 -0.74 -6.33 6.89
N MET A 83 -0.54 -6.77 5.63
CA MET A 83 0.70 -7.40 5.20
C MET A 83 1.02 -6.99 3.77
N GLY A 84 2.19 -6.44 3.54
CA GLY A 84 2.58 -6.03 2.20
C GLY A 84 4.08 -5.95 1.98
N GLY A 85 4.46 -5.95 0.70
CA GLY A 85 5.85 -5.85 0.27
C GLY A 85 6.13 -4.54 -0.46
N SER A 86 7.37 -4.00 -0.33
CA SER A 86 7.79 -2.76 -1.00
C SER A 86 6.86 -1.59 -0.64
N PHE A 87 6.15 -1.00 -1.58
CA PHE A 87 5.12 0.00 -1.29
C PHE A 87 4.03 -0.56 -0.34
N GLY A 88 3.61 -1.83 -0.49
CA GLY A 88 2.69 -2.48 0.45
C GLY A 88 3.28 -2.61 1.86
N GLY A 89 4.60 -2.73 1.98
CA GLY A 89 5.32 -2.67 3.25
C GLY A 89 5.28 -1.26 3.86
N TYR A 90 5.49 -0.21 3.05
CA TYR A 90 5.27 1.17 3.47
C TYR A 90 3.83 1.39 3.98
N SER A 91 2.81 0.90 3.23
CA SER A 91 1.41 0.96 3.68
C SER A 91 1.20 0.23 5.01
N THR A 92 1.89 -0.88 5.23
CA THR A 92 1.84 -1.61 6.52
C THR A 92 2.40 -0.75 7.64
N LEU A 93 3.56 -0.15 7.47
CA LEU A 93 4.18 0.73 8.46
C LEU A 93 3.32 1.98 8.72
N ALA A 94 2.82 2.61 7.65
CA ALA A 94 1.94 3.76 7.76
C ALA A 94 0.64 3.42 8.50
N GLY A 95 0.02 2.29 8.16
CA GLY A 95 -1.20 1.80 8.81
C GLY A 95 -1.03 1.58 10.32
N LEU A 96 0.07 0.95 10.72
CA LEU A 96 0.37 0.71 12.13
C LEU A 96 0.72 1.99 12.90
N THR A 97 1.30 2.99 12.22
CA THR A 97 1.78 4.22 12.86
C THR A 97 0.70 5.30 12.90
N PHE A 98 0.00 5.52 11.79
CA PHE A 98 -0.96 6.63 11.68
C PHE A 98 -2.40 6.21 11.99
N THR A 99 -2.70 4.90 11.93
CA THR A 99 -4.03 4.35 12.25
C THR A 99 -3.90 3.14 13.19
N PRO A 100 -3.29 3.30 14.37
CA PRO A 100 -2.93 2.20 15.28
C PRO A 100 -4.14 1.40 15.79
N ASP A 101 -5.33 2.01 15.77
CA ASP A 101 -6.55 1.37 16.25
C ASP A 101 -7.25 0.49 15.20
N VAL A 102 -6.78 0.50 13.94
CA VAL A 102 -7.41 -0.26 12.86
C VAL A 102 -6.83 -1.66 12.72
N PHE A 103 -5.52 -1.80 12.90
CA PHE A 103 -4.82 -3.05 12.66
C PHE A 103 -4.31 -3.66 13.97
N ALA A 104 -4.69 -4.91 14.22
CA ALA A 104 -4.20 -5.67 15.36
C ALA A 104 -2.71 -6.04 15.25
N CYS A 105 -2.22 -6.20 14.02
CA CYS A 105 -0.80 -6.43 13.73
C CYS A 105 -0.50 -6.18 12.24
N GLY A 106 0.79 -6.09 11.91
CA GLY A 106 1.24 -5.97 10.52
C GLY A 106 2.50 -6.77 10.24
N VAL A 107 2.69 -7.12 8.96
CA VAL A 107 3.90 -7.76 8.46
C VAL A 107 4.44 -6.90 7.33
N ASP A 108 5.52 -6.19 7.62
CA ASP A 108 6.26 -5.42 6.61
C ASP A 108 7.29 -6.32 5.93
N ILE A 109 7.32 -6.27 4.60
CA ILE A 109 8.30 -6.96 3.78
C ILE A 109 9.04 -5.91 2.94
N VAL A 110 10.24 -5.54 3.37
CA VAL A 110 11.12 -4.55 2.69
C VAL A 110 10.44 -3.22 2.33
N GLY A 111 9.54 -2.76 3.18
CA GLY A 111 8.90 -1.46 3.03
C GLY A 111 9.84 -0.30 3.39
N PRO A 112 9.85 0.79 2.64
CA PRO A 112 10.58 1.98 3.05
C PRO A 112 9.93 2.63 4.28
N SER A 113 10.68 2.76 5.36
CA SER A 113 10.20 3.39 6.61
C SER A 113 10.27 4.92 6.56
N SER A 114 10.95 5.49 5.58
CA SER A 114 11.07 6.93 5.34
C SER A 114 11.15 7.20 3.84
N LEU A 115 10.29 8.08 3.34
CA LEU A 115 10.29 8.47 1.93
C LEU A 115 11.53 9.30 1.58
N ILE A 116 12.02 10.13 2.49
CA ILE A 116 13.25 10.90 2.31
C ILE A 116 14.43 9.95 2.11
N THR A 117 14.62 9.00 3.02
CA THR A 117 15.70 8.02 2.92
C THR A 117 15.56 7.14 1.68
N LEU A 118 14.34 6.78 1.27
CA LEU A 118 14.10 6.07 0.02
C LEU A 118 14.67 6.85 -1.18
N LEU A 119 14.35 8.14 -1.29
CA LEU A 119 14.80 9.00 -2.41
C LEU A 119 16.31 9.22 -2.39
N GLU A 120 16.89 9.44 -1.21
CA GLU A 120 18.33 9.64 -1.03
C GLU A 120 19.17 8.39 -1.29
N SER A 121 18.63 7.21 -0.96
CA SER A 121 19.33 5.93 -1.10
C SER A 121 19.18 5.27 -2.46
N MET A 122 18.54 5.94 -3.43
CA MET A 122 18.36 5.37 -4.77
C MET A 122 19.68 5.02 -5.44
N PRO A 123 19.89 3.76 -5.84
CA PRO A 123 21.10 3.34 -6.49
C PRO A 123 21.27 4.00 -7.87
N PRO A 124 22.52 4.17 -8.36
CA PRO A 124 22.80 4.90 -9.61
C PRO A 124 22.01 4.37 -10.83
N TYR A 125 21.70 3.09 -10.88
CA TYR A 125 20.93 2.48 -11.99
C TYR A 125 19.43 2.81 -11.94
N TRP A 126 18.93 3.40 -10.83
CA TRP A 126 17.56 3.92 -10.71
C TRP A 126 17.44 5.41 -11.05
N LYS A 127 18.57 6.10 -11.30
CA LYS A 127 18.55 7.53 -11.67
C LYS A 127 17.58 7.91 -12.79
N PRO A 128 17.38 7.08 -13.85
CA PRO A 128 16.38 7.39 -14.88
C PRO A 128 14.93 7.41 -14.35
N ALA A 129 14.66 6.73 -13.23
CA ALA A 129 13.36 6.72 -12.59
C ALA A 129 13.19 7.85 -11.55
N LEU A 130 14.25 8.57 -11.20
CA LEU A 130 14.22 9.59 -10.15
C LEU A 130 13.16 10.67 -10.43
N GLU A 131 13.04 11.13 -11.69
CA GLU A 131 12.03 12.12 -12.07
C GLU A 131 10.61 11.60 -11.83
N LEU A 132 10.37 10.31 -12.10
CA LEU A 132 9.10 9.69 -11.80
C LEU A 132 8.79 9.71 -10.30
N PHE A 133 9.78 9.39 -9.47
CA PHE A 133 9.62 9.39 -8.02
C PHE A 133 9.42 10.79 -7.47
N THR A 134 10.23 11.77 -7.87
CA THR A 134 10.08 13.16 -7.39
C THR A 134 8.75 13.78 -7.82
N THR A 135 8.23 13.42 -9.00
CA THR A 135 6.93 13.89 -9.47
C THR A 135 5.77 13.22 -8.74
N ARG A 136 5.89 11.95 -8.36
CA ARG A 136 4.76 11.16 -7.87
C ARG A 136 4.78 10.90 -6.36
N VAL A 137 5.94 10.93 -5.73
CA VAL A 137 6.09 10.72 -4.29
C VAL A 137 6.30 12.06 -3.57
N GLY A 138 7.14 12.93 -4.15
CA GLY A 138 7.52 14.23 -3.63
C GLY A 138 9.01 14.50 -3.87
N ASP A 139 9.37 15.75 -4.02
CA ASP A 139 10.77 16.16 -4.13
C ASP A 139 11.28 16.69 -2.78
N HIS A 140 11.87 15.79 -1.99
CA HIS A 140 12.42 16.10 -0.66
C HIS A 140 13.44 17.24 -0.61
N ARG A 141 13.88 17.77 -1.77
CA ARG A 141 14.79 18.92 -1.88
C ARG A 141 14.04 20.24 -1.92
N THR A 142 12.72 20.23 -1.97
CA THR A 142 11.86 21.43 -1.98
C THR A 142 11.05 21.51 -0.69
N GLU A 143 10.58 22.73 -0.36
CA GLU A 143 9.73 22.94 0.83
C GLU A 143 8.33 22.33 0.66
N GLU A 144 7.89 22.06 -0.58
CA GLU A 144 6.57 21.57 -0.93
C GLU A 144 6.52 20.03 -1.10
N GLY A 145 7.67 19.33 -1.14
CA GLY A 145 7.78 17.92 -1.49
C GLY A 145 8.19 16.97 -0.39
#